data_9c6a6107a20d3e50fa1cd6abd182a5c4
#
_entry.id   9c6a6107a20d3e50fa1cd6abd182a5c4
#
_cell.length_a   1.000
_cell.length_b   1.000
_cell.length_c   1.000
_cell.angle_alpha   90.00
_cell.angle_beta   90.00
_cell.angle_gamma   90.00
#
_symmetry.space_group_name_H-M   'P 1'
#
loop_
_entity.id
_entity.type
_entity.pdbx_description
1 polymer ?
#
loop_
_entity_poly.entity_id
_entity_poly.type
_entity_poly.pdbx_seq_one_letter_code
_entity_poly.pdbx_strand_id
1 'polypeptide(L)'
;LSIDPLSLNVDRWSAIHNFLSGMFCGQYPYGQQTHLGGYGSPFPVWQILHIPFYALGNVGMSIIIVTLLFLWTLNRLYSPKVALVVGILLCISPAFWYEIAVRSDLITNMMLSAIIAEWLVHKNVKLINNVVGIALLVGLTLSTRLIAVIPLCVLYGYEFLQLNWKKQGLFLLIILGTFTLTILPFVFWQGSTLLFFEYNPFVLQTRQGSFLVLLIFACGAIGIT
;
A
#
# COMPACT_ATOMS: atom_id res chain seq x y z
N LEU A 1 11.25 -15.78 13.49
CA LEU A 1 10.15 -14.97 14.08
C LEU A 1 9.72 -15.52 15.44
N SER A 2 10.65 -15.64 16.36
CA SER A 2 10.43 -16.17 17.72
C SER A 2 9.86 -15.13 18.71
N ILE A 3 9.88 -13.84 18.33
CA ILE A 3 9.39 -12.75 19.19
C ILE A 3 7.88 -12.64 19.04
N ASP A 4 7.15 -12.56 20.16
CA ASP A 4 5.72 -12.31 20.18
C ASP A 4 5.43 -10.92 19.61
N PRO A 5 4.61 -10.79 18.55
CA PRO A 5 4.27 -9.50 17.96
C PRO A 5 3.55 -8.54 18.93
N LEU A 6 2.87 -9.08 19.94
CA LEU A 6 2.17 -8.29 20.96
C LEU A 6 3.10 -7.68 22.01
N SER A 7 4.34 -8.15 22.11
CA SER A 7 5.37 -7.57 22.99
C SER A 7 6.10 -6.38 22.40
N LEU A 8 5.83 -6.04 21.12
CA LEU A 8 6.54 -4.99 20.40
C LEU A 8 5.89 -3.63 20.64
N ASN A 9 6.71 -2.56 20.63
CA ASN A 9 6.25 -1.17 20.69
C ASN A 9 5.79 -0.62 19.32
N VAL A 10 5.41 -1.50 18.40
CA VAL A 10 4.91 -1.18 17.05
C VAL A 10 3.70 -2.06 16.77
N ASP A 11 2.57 -1.46 16.49
CA ASP A 11 1.27 -2.11 16.42
C ASP A 11 0.81 -2.50 15.00
N ARG A 12 1.65 -2.38 14.00
CA ARG A 12 1.27 -2.62 12.59
C ARG A 12 0.80 -4.04 12.34
N TRP A 13 1.43 -5.03 12.99
CA TRP A 13 0.99 -6.41 12.89
C TRP A 13 -0.42 -6.59 13.46
N SER A 14 -0.67 -6.11 14.67
CA SER A 14 -1.99 -6.20 15.31
C SER A 14 -3.05 -5.37 14.60
N ALA A 15 -2.67 -4.26 13.97
CA ALA A 15 -3.58 -3.45 13.17
C ALA A 15 -4.18 -4.24 12.00
N ILE A 16 -3.38 -5.05 11.29
CA ILE A 16 -3.86 -5.89 10.19
C ILE A 16 -4.57 -7.13 10.73
N HIS A 17 -3.98 -7.79 11.72
CA HIS A 17 -4.53 -9.01 12.31
C HIS A 17 -5.92 -8.77 12.91
N ASN A 18 -6.07 -7.73 13.75
CA ASN A 18 -7.32 -7.42 14.43
C ASN A 18 -8.38 -6.90 13.48
N PHE A 19 -8.00 -6.13 12.44
CA PHE A 19 -8.90 -5.74 11.36
C PHE A 19 -9.51 -6.99 10.69
N LEU A 20 -8.69 -7.95 10.28
CA LEU A 20 -9.17 -9.18 9.63
C LEU A 20 -9.98 -10.05 10.59
N SER A 21 -9.56 -10.17 11.85
CA SER A 21 -10.33 -10.87 12.88
C SER A 21 -11.72 -10.26 13.05
N GLY A 22 -11.82 -8.93 13.20
CA GLY A 22 -13.09 -8.23 13.29
C GLY A 22 -13.94 -8.44 12.05
N MET A 23 -13.36 -8.35 10.86
CA MET A 23 -14.06 -8.58 9.59
C MET A 23 -14.67 -9.98 9.50
N PHE A 24 -13.93 -11.02 9.85
CA PHE A 24 -14.43 -12.41 9.83
C PHE A 24 -15.42 -12.72 10.96
N CYS A 25 -15.33 -12.00 12.08
CA CYS A 25 -16.31 -12.09 13.17
C CYS A 25 -17.54 -11.20 12.98
N GLY A 26 -17.68 -10.49 11.86
CA GLY A 26 -18.82 -9.59 11.59
C GLY A 26 -18.79 -8.29 12.40
N GLN A 27 -17.71 -7.99 13.09
CA GLN A 27 -17.51 -6.73 13.81
C GLN A 27 -16.97 -5.65 12.88
N TYR A 28 -17.14 -4.37 13.24
CA TYR A 28 -16.61 -3.29 12.42
C TYR A 28 -15.08 -3.34 12.38
N PRO A 29 -14.46 -3.59 11.21
CA PRO A 29 -13.03 -3.91 11.13
C PRO A 29 -12.11 -2.76 11.55
N TYR A 30 -12.41 -1.51 11.17
CA TYR A 30 -11.62 -0.33 11.54
C TYR A 30 -11.78 0.07 13.02
N GLY A 31 -12.81 -0.41 13.70
CA GLY A 31 -13.01 -0.20 15.13
C GLY A 31 -12.23 -1.17 16.02
N GLN A 32 -11.51 -2.11 15.43
CA GLN A 32 -10.68 -3.05 16.19
C GLN A 32 -9.40 -2.38 16.67
N GLN A 33 -9.21 -2.30 17.98
CA GLN A 33 -8.02 -1.72 18.58
C GLN A 33 -6.80 -2.60 18.37
N THR A 34 -5.66 -1.97 18.15
CA THR A 34 -4.35 -2.63 18.20
C THR A 34 -3.97 -2.94 19.64
N HIS A 35 -2.92 -3.75 19.84
CA HIS A 35 -2.42 -4.05 21.20
C HIS A 35 -1.86 -2.82 21.94
N LEU A 36 -1.58 -1.73 21.23
CA LEU A 36 -1.17 -0.44 21.82
C LEU A 36 -2.34 0.55 21.96
N GLY A 37 -3.59 0.12 21.73
CA GLY A 37 -4.78 0.96 21.86
C GLY A 37 -5.04 1.90 20.67
N GLY A 38 -4.26 1.80 19.59
CA GLY A 38 -4.49 2.51 18.32
C GLY A 38 -5.50 1.78 17.43
N TYR A 39 -5.68 2.29 16.20
CA TYR A 39 -6.55 1.70 15.17
C TYR A 39 -5.80 1.48 13.86
N GLY A 40 -6.29 0.56 13.03
CA GLY A 40 -5.68 0.24 11.74
C GLY A 40 -5.77 1.39 10.74
N SER A 41 -4.62 1.86 10.25
CA SER A 41 -4.54 2.92 9.25
C SER A 41 -4.50 2.45 7.78
N PRO A 42 -4.09 1.21 7.41
CA PRO A 42 -4.09 0.78 6.01
C PRO A 42 -5.49 0.76 5.42
N PHE A 43 -5.59 1.11 4.12
CA PHE A 43 -6.84 1.06 3.39
C PHE A 43 -7.27 -0.38 3.03
N PRO A 44 -8.52 -0.59 2.59
CA PRO A 44 -9.11 -1.92 2.45
C PRO A 44 -8.33 -2.90 1.58
N VAL A 45 -7.80 -2.46 0.44
CA VAL A 45 -7.07 -3.36 -0.46
C VAL A 45 -5.85 -3.96 0.23
N TRP A 46 -5.12 -3.17 1.05
CA TRP A 46 -3.99 -3.70 1.80
C TRP A 46 -4.40 -4.76 2.82
N GLN A 47 -5.49 -4.50 3.53
CA GLN A 47 -6.05 -5.45 4.50
C GLN A 47 -6.45 -6.77 3.82
N ILE A 48 -7.16 -6.67 2.67
CA ILE A 48 -7.62 -7.84 1.91
C ILE A 48 -6.43 -8.65 1.35
N LEU A 49 -5.36 -8.00 0.90
CA LEU A 49 -4.14 -8.67 0.43
C LEU A 49 -3.46 -9.50 1.54
N HIS A 50 -3.74 -9.22 2.82
CA HIS A 50 -3.22 -9.99 3.94
C HIS A 50 -4.08 -11.18 4.36
N ILE A 51 -5.25 -11.40 3.74
CA ILE A 51 -6.12 -12.55 4.05
C ILE A 51 -5.37 -13.90 3.96
N PRO A 52 -4.58 -14.19 2.92
CA PRO A 52 -3.85 -15.46 2.86
C PRO A 52 -2.86 -15.63 4.02
N PHE A 53 -2.17 -14.57 4.43
CA PHE A 53 -1.21 -14.61 5.54
C PHE A 53 -1.92 -14.72 6.90
N TYR A 54 -3.10 -14.11 7.04
CA TYR A 54 -3.96 -14.26 8.20
C TYR A 54 -4.43 -15.72 8.33
N ALA A 55 -4.88 -16.34 7.24
CA ALA A 55 -5.28 -17.75 7.21
C ALA A 55 -4.13 -18.70 7.55
N LEU A 56 -2.88 -18.33 7.24
CA LEU A 56 -1.67 -19.06 7.63
C LEU A 56 -1.23 -18.75 9.07
N GLY A 57 -2.00 -17.95 9.81
CA GLY A 57 -1.76 -17.62 11.22
C GLY A 57 -0.77 -16.49 11.48
N ASN A 58 -0.18 -15.86 10.43
CA ASN A 58 0.79 -14.79 10.67
C ASN A 58 0.86 -13.77 9.50
N VAL A 59 0.18 -12.65 9.66
CA VAL A 59 0.19 -11.56 8.67
C VAL A 59 1.58 -10.98 8.40
N GLY A 60 2.53 -11.10 9.33
CA GLY A 60 3.91 -10.68 9.14
C GLY A 60 4.72 -11.52 8.15
N MET A 61 4.20 -12.66 7.67
CA MET A 61 4.85 -13.44 6.59
C MET A 61 4.87 -12.71 5.25
N SER A 62 4.00 -11.72 5.08
CA SER A 62 3.92 -10.92 3.86
C SER A 62 5.26 -10.27 3.49
N ILE A 63 6.06 -9.81 4.47
CA ILE A 63 7.36 -9.18 4.20
C ILE A 63 8.34 -10.15 3.54
N ILE A 64 8.35 -11.42 3.97
CA ILE A 64 9.25 -12.45 3.42
C ILE A 64 8.82 -12.76 1.97
N ILE A 65 7.54 -13.03 1.77
CA ILE A 65 7.00 -13.40 0.45
C ILE A 65 7.19 -12.26 -0.56
N VAL A 66 6.86 -11.02 -0.18
CA VAL A 66 7.00 -9.86 -1.08
C VAL A 66 8.49 -9.55 -1.34
N THR A 67 9.38 -9.70 -0.35
CA THR A 67 10.82 -9.54 -0.58
C THR A 67 11.35 -10.57 -1.58
N LEU A 68 10.98 -11.83 -1.43
CA LEU A 68 11.37 -12.88 -2.39
C LEU A 68 10.80 -12.59 -3.78
N LEU A 69 9.54 -12.14 -3.87
CA LEU A 69 8.91 -11.75 -5.13
C LEU A 69 9.63 -10.54 -5.76
N PHE A 70 10.05 -9.56 -4.95
CA PHE A 70 10.81 -8.40 -5.43
C PHE A 70 12.16 -8.81 -6.00
N LEU A 71 12.93 -9.62 -5.27
CA LEU A 71 14.22 -10.13 -5.75
C LEU A 71 14.05 -11.01 -7.00
N TRP A 72 13.02 -11.85 -7.05
CA TRP A 72 12.68 -12.63 -8.25
C TRP A 72 12.36 -11.72 -9.44
N THR A 73 11.59 -10.64 -9.22
CA THR A 73 11.27 -9.65 -10.25
C THR A 73 12.53 -8.99 -10.80
N LEU A 74 13.44 -8.54 -9.94
CA LEU A 74 14.72 -7.95 -10.36
C LEU A 74 15.58 -8.96 -11.13
N ASN A 75 15.62 -10.21 -10.68
CA ASN A 75 16.33 -11.28 -11.40
C ASN A 75 15.73 -11.52 -12.79
N ARG A 76 14.40 -11.50 -12.89
CA ARG A 76 13.67 -11.77 -14.14
C ARG A 76 13.75 -10.62 -15.14
N LEU A 77 13.67 -9.38 -14.67
CA LEU A 77 13.59 -8.20 -15.52
C LEU A 77 14.98 -7.65 -15.91
N TYR A 78 15.95 -7.81 -15.04
CA TYR A 78 17.31 -7.26 -15.24
C TYR A 78 18.37 -8.36 -15.33
N SER A 79 18.87 -8.82 -14.17
CA SER A 79 19.87 -9.89 -14.13
C SER A 79 20.00 -10.49 -12.73
N PRO A 80 20.57 -11.72 -12.62
CA PRO A 80 20.91 -12.31 -11.31
C PRO A 80 21.86 -11.43 -10.48
N LYS A 81 22.76 -10.70 -11.14
CA LYS A 81 23.71 -9.79 -10.46
C LYS A 81 22.97 -8.64 -9.76
N VAL A 82 21.98 -8.02 -10.43
CA VAL A 82 21.17 -6.94 -9.85
C VAL A 82 20.39 -7.46 -8.65
N ALA A 83 19.71 -8.59 -8.78
CA ALA A 83 18.97 -9.20 -7.68
C ALA A 83 19.88 -9.54 -6.49
N LEU A 84 21.09 -10.07 -6.75
CA LEU A 84 22.07 -10.38 -5.71
C LEU A 84 22.55 -9.12 -4.98
N VAL A 85 22.93 -8.07 -5.73
CA VAL A 85 23.39 -6.80 -5.13
C VAL A 85 22.29 -6.18 -4.26
N VAL A 86 21.04 -6.11 -4.76
CA VAL A 86 19.92 -5.59 -3.98
C VAL A 86 19.64 -6.48 -2.77
N GLY A 87 19.70 -7.80 -2.90
CA GLY A 87 19.58 -8.74 -1.78
C GLY A 87 20.63 -8.50 -0.69
N ILE A 88 21.90 -8.30 -1.07
CA ILE A 88 22.97 -7.96 -0.14
C ILE A 88 22.68 -6.62 0.54
N LEU A 89 22.28 -5.58 -0.23
CA LEU A 89 21.93 -4.27 0.34
C LEU A 89 20.78 -4.35 1.34
N LEU A 90 19.77 -5.17 1.08
CA LEU A 90 18.70 -5.43 2.05
C LEU A 90 19.24 -6.13 3.30
N CYS A 91 20.10 -7.15 3.13
CA CYS A 91 20.68 -7.88 4.25
C CYS A 91 21.59 -7.03 5.16
N ILE A 92 22.29 -6.03 4.62
CA ILE A 92 23.12 -5.12 5.42
C ILE A 92 22.35 -3.90 5.94
N SER A 93 21.09 -3.70 5.51
CA SER A 93 20.25 -2.55 5.91
C SER A 93 19.66 -2.75 7.31
N PRO A 94 20.02 -1.94 8.32
CA PRO A 94 19.39 -2.00 9.63
C PRO A 94 17.89 -1.70 9.58
N ALA A 95 17.45 -0.82 8.66
CA ALA A 95 16.05 -0.47 8.47
C ALA A 95 15.23 -1.69 7.99
N PHE A 96 15.79 -2.52 7.10
CA PHE A 96 15.12 -3.73 6.64
C PHE A 96 14.95 -4.75 7.77
N TRP A 97 15.99 -4.96 8.58
CA TRP A 97 15.92 -5.85 9.73
C TRP A 97 14.97 -5.34 10.82
N TYR A 98 14.91 -4.02 11.02
CA TYR A 98 13.93 -3.42 11.90
C TYR A 98 12.50 -3.74 11.41
N GLU A 99 12.18 -3.51 10.14
CA GLU A 99 10.86 -3.80 9.57
C GLU A 99 10.48 -5.30 9.71
N ILE A 100 11.46 -6.21 9.53
CA ILE A 100 11.25 -7.65 9.76
C ILE A 100 10.99 -7.93 11.25
N ALA A 101 11.77 -7.36 12.14
CA ALA A 101 11.68 -7.60 13.59
C ALA A 101 10.33 -7.13 14.14
N VAL A 102 9.89 -5.93 13.74
CA VAL A 102 8.60 -5.37 14.17
C VAL A 102 7.42 -5.83 13.31
N ARG A 103 7.66 -6.68 12.30
CA ARG A 103 6.65 -7.18 11.36
C ARG A 103 5.86 -6.05 10.71
N SER A 104 6.57 -4.98 10.34
CA SER A 104 5.97 -3.82 9.69
C SER A 104 5.57 -4.14 8.26
N ASP A 105 4.53 -3.47 7.80
CA ASP A 105 3.98 -3.62 6.45
C ASP A 105 4.41 -2.50 5.49
N LEU A 106 5.16 -1.50 5.97
CA LEU A 106 5.47 -0.31 5.18
C LEU A 106 6.40 -0.61 4.02
N ILE A 107 7.56 -1.25 4.31
CA ILE A 107 8.52 -1.61 3.25
C ILE A 107 7.93 -2.64 2.30
N THR A 108 7.09 -3.55 2.81
CA THR A 108 6.37 -4.56 2.02
C THR A 108 5.45 -3.89 1.00
N ASN A 109 4.71 -2.86 1.42
CA ASN A 109 3.81 -2.10 0.57
C ASN A 109 4.58 -1.35 -0.53
N MET A 110 5.69 -0.71 -0.18
CA MET A 110 6.56 -0.02 -1.14
C MET A 110 7.22 -0.98 -2.13
N MET A 111 7.68 -2.15 -1.68
CA MET A 111 8.23 -3.18 -2.56
C MET A 111 7.18 -3.70 -3.56
N LEU A 112 5.95 -3.94 -3.11
CA LEU A 112 4.86 -4.36 -4.00
C LEU A 112 4.57 -3.30 -5.06
N SER A 113 4.51 -2.04 -4.68
CA SER A 113 4.33 -0.92 -5.61
C SER A 113 5.50 -0.80 -6.60
N ALA A 114 6.73 -1.00 -6.15
CA ALA A 114 7.91 -1.02 -7.01
C ALA A 114 7.88 -2.19 -8.00
N ILE A 115 7.49 -3.40 -7.57
CA ILE A 115 7.29 -4.56 -8.45
C ILE A 115 6.33 -4.21 -9.58
N ILE A 116 5.20 -3.60 -9.26
CA ILE A 116 4.20 -3.17 -10.24
C ILE A 116 4.80 -2.18 -11.24
N ALA A 117 5.48 -1.13 -10.74
CA ALA A 117 6.11 -0.12 -11.58
C ALA A 117 7.17 -0.73 -12.52
N GLU A 118 8.04 -1.62 -12.01
CA GLU A 118 9.08 -2.29 -12.79
C GLU A 118 8.51 -3.15 -13.92
N TRP A 119 7.43 -3.89 -13.66
CA TRP A 119 6.76 -4.66 -14.71
C TRP A 119 6.13 -3.76 -15.78
N LEU A 120 5.55 -2.63 -15.40
CA LEU A 120 4.95 -1.67 -16.34
C LEU A 120 6.03 -1.03 -17.23
N VAL A 121 7.17 -0.65 -16.65
CA VAL A 121 8.34 -0.15 -17.39
C VAL A 121 8.86 -1.20 -18.37
N HIS A 122 9.09 -2.42 -17.87
CA HIS A 122 9.63 -3.51 -18.69
C HIS A 122 8.70 -3.88 -19.87
N LYS A 123 7.39 -3.82 -19.66
CA LYS A 123 6.39 -4.06 -20.71
C LYS A 123 6.14 -2.85 -21.60
N ASN A 124 6.83 -1.73 -21.33
CA ASN A 124 6.65 -0.46 -22.05
C ASN A 124 5.16 -0.04 -22.16
N VAL A 125 4.44 -0.18 -21.03
CA VAL A 125 3.02 0.16 -20.98
C VAL A 125 2.86 1.67 -20.92
N LYS A 126 2.34 2.27 -21.99
CA LYS A 126 2.11 3.71 -22.09
C LYS A 126 0.74 4.09 -21.57
N LEU A 127 0.67 5.19 -20.81
CA LEU A 127 -0.59 5.70 -20.26
C LEU A 127 -1.60 6.05 -21.35
N ILE A 128 -1.15 6.67 -22.45
CA ILE A 128 -2.02 7.10 -23.56
C ILE A 128 -2.80 5.94 -24.20
N ASN A 129 -2.21 4.72 -24.18
CA ASN A 129 -2.78 3.53 -24.79
C ASN A 129 -3.64 2.73 -23.82
N ASN A 130 -3.45 2.90 -22.50
CA ASN A 130 -4.11 2.11 -21.48
C ASN A 130 -4.55 2.95 -20.27
N VAL A 131 -5.25 4.06 -20.55
CA VAL A 131 -5.71 5.01 -19.53
C VAL A 131 -6.54 4.32 -18.46
N VAL A 132 -7.49 3.47 -18.84
CA VAL A 132 -8.41 2.78 -17.92
C VAL A 132 -7.66 1.78 -17.03
N GLY A 133 -6.83 0.91 -17.64
CA GLY A 133 -6.10 -0.12 -16.89
C GLY A 133 -5.11 0.46 -15.88
N ILE A 134 -4.37 1.52 -16.30
CA ILE A 134 -3.43 2.20 -15.40
C ILE A 134 -4.18 2.96 -14.31
N ALA A 135 -5.30 3.63 -14.63
CA ALA A 135 -6.12 4.31 -13.63
C ALA A 135 -6.70 3.35 -12.58
N LEU A 136 -7.20 2.19 -12.99
CA LEU A 136 -7.65 1.13 -12.07
C LEU A 136 -6.52 0.68 -11.15
N LEU A 137 -5.32 0.43 -11.71
CA LEU A 137 -4.16 -0.01 -10.96
C LEU A 137 -3.71 1.05 -9.95
N VAL A 138 -3.65 2.33 -10.36
CA VAL A 138 -3.34 3.45 -9.47
C VAL A 138 -4.38 3.56 -8.36
N GLY A 139 -5.68 3.45 -8.67
CA GLY A 139 -6.76 3.48 -7.68
C GLY A 139 -6.68 2.34 -6.66
N LEU A 140 -6.37 1.12 -7.10
CA LEU A 140 -6.14 -0.03 -6.22
C LEU A 140 -4.89 0.15 -5.35
N THR A 141 -3.79 0.66 -5.94
CA THR A 141 -2.56 0.93 -5.20
C THR A 141 -2.78 2.03 -4.16
N LEU A 142 -3.50 3.09 -4.50
CA LEU A 142 -3.93 4.14 -3.58
C LEU A 142 -4.75 3.56 -2.42
N SER A 143 -5.59 2.57 -2.69
CA SER A 143 -6.38 1.86 -1.69
C SER A 143 -5.58 0.84 -0.86
N THR A 144 -4.26 0.82 -0.98
CA THR A 144 -3.39 0.15 -0.01
C THR A 144 -2.90 1.14 1.05
N ARG A 145 -2.16 2.16 0.64
CA ARG A 145 -1.69 3.30 1.44
C ARG A 145 -1.45 4.50 0.54
N LEU A 146 -1.62 5.71 1.07
CA LEU A 146 -1.40 6.94 0.28
C LEU A 146 0.02 7.00 -0.32
N ILE A 147 1.03 6.57 0.44
CA ILE A 147 2.43 6.59 0.00
C ILE A 147 2.74 5.57 -1.11
N ALA A 148 1.97 4.50 -1.20
CA ALA A 148 2.21 3.42 -2.17
C ALA A 148 2.03 3.85 -3.63
N VAL A 149 1.29 4.93 -3.87
CA VAL A 149 1.05 5.42 -5.24
C VAL A 149 2.25 6.18 -5.83
N ILE A 150 3.21 6.61 -5.00
CA ILE A 150 4.34 7.45 -5.42
C ILE A 150 5.11 6.86 -6.61
N PRO A 151 5.53 5.58 -6.64
CA PRO A 151 6.23 5.02 -7.79
C PRO A 151 5.44 5.13 -9.10
N LEU A 152 4.12 4.96 -9.04
CA LEU A 152 3.26 5.08 -10.22
C LEU A 152 3.04 6.55 -10.62
N CYS A 153 2.98 7.48 -9.66
CA CYS A 153 2.94 8.90 -9.94
C CYS A 153 4.22 9.37 -10.64
N VAL A 154 5.38 8.94 -10.18
CA VAL A 154 6.68 9.23 -10.83
C VAL A 154 6.71 8.63 -12.24
N LEU A 155 6.25 7.38 -12.41
CA LEU A 155 6.27 6.71 -13.70
C LEU A 155 5.37 7.37 -14.73
N TYR A 156 4.15 7.79 -14.35
CA TYR A 156 3.13 8.26 -15.29
C TYR A 156 2.80 9.74 -15.17
N GLY A 157 3.43 10.49 -14.25
CA GLY A 157 3.11 11.89 -14.03
C GLY A 157 3.31 12.74 -15.29
N TYR A 158 4.45 12.59 -15.97
CA TYR A 158 4.72 13.30 -17.21
C TYR A 158 3.75 12.91 -18.35
N GLU A 159 3.49 11.61 -18.54
CA GLU A 159 2.54 11.14 -19.54
C GLU A 159 1.11 11.64 -19.26
N PHE A 160 0.72 11.72 -17.97
CA PHE A 160 -0.58 12.27 -17.57
C PHE A 160 -0.72 13.74 -17.96
N LEU A 161 0.31 14.56 -17.78
CA LEU A 161 0.28 15.97 -18.18
C LEU A 161 0.16 16.15 -19.70
N GLN A 162 0.62 15.17 -20.48
CA GLN A 162 0.48 15.19 -21.96
C GLN A 162 -0.87 14.70 -22.47
N LEU A 163 -1.71 14.11 -21.61
CA LEU A 163 -3.05 13.70 -22.02
C LEU A 163 -3.94 14.92 -22.27
N ASN A 164 -4.90 14.76 -23.19
CA ASN A 164 -5.95 15.76 -23.33
C ASN A 164 -6.82 15.80 -22.05
N TRP A 165 -7.43 16.95 -21.77
CA TRP A 165 -8.22 17.19 -20.57
C TRP A 165 -9.35 16.17 -20.32
N LYS A 166 -9.95 15.61 -21.39
CA LYS A 166 -11.00 14.58 -21.30
C LYS A 166 -10.42 13.26 -20.75
N LYS A 167 -9.24 12.84 -21.26
CA LYS A 167 -8.56 11.65 -20.77
C LYS A 167 -8.00 11.85 -19.36
N GLN A 168 -7.51 13.05 -19.03
CA GLN A 168 -7.10 13.39 -17.66
C GLN A 168 -8.29 13.28 -16.69
N GLY A 169 -9.45 13.87 -17.06
CA GLY A 169 -10.66 13.77 -16.26
C GLY A 169 -11.14 12.32 -16.10
N LEU A 170 -11.12 11.53 -17.17
CA LEU A 170 -11.46 10.10 -17.11
C LEU A 170 -10.51 9.33 -16.20
N PHE A 171 -9.20 9.58 -16.31
CA PHE A 171 -8.18 8.95 -15.48
C PHE A 171 -8.43 9.20 -13.98
N LEU A 172 -8.62 10.46 -13.60
CA LEU A 172 -8.91 10.84 -12.21
C LEU A 172 -10.25 10.27 -11.72
N LEU A 173 -11.28 10.29 -12.58
CA LEU A 173 -12.59 9.72 -12.23
C LEU A 173 -12.50 8.22 -11.94
N ILE A 174 -11.73 7.48 -12.75
CA ILE A 174 -11.54 6.04 -12.54
C ILE A 174 -10.75 5.78 -11.24
N ILE A 175 -9.67 6.54 -10.97
CA ILE A 175 -8.92 6.43 -9.72
C ILE A 175 -9.83 6.63 -8.52
N LEU A 176 -10.57 7.75 -8.51
CA LEU A 176 -11.48 8.09 -7.41
C LEU A 176 -12.61 7.05 -7.28
N GLY A 177 -13.18 6.62 -8.40
CA GLY A 177 -14.22 5.60 -8.42
C GLY A 177 -13.74 4.27 -7.87
N THR A 178 -12.56 3.80 -8.33
CA THR A 178 -11.96 2.57 -7.83
C THR A 178 -11.67 2.64 -6.35
N PHE A 179 -11.03 3.73 -5.90
CA PHE A 179 -10.73 3.96 -4.49
C PHE A 179 -12.01 3.99 -3.63
N THR A 180 -13.03 4.75 -4.08
CA THR A 180 -14.31 4.83 -3.38
C THR A 180 -15.00 3.47 -3.31
N LEU A 181 -15.02 2.70 -4.39
CA LEU A 181 -15.63 1.36 -4.41
C LEU A 181 -14.98 0.41 -3.40
N THR A 182 -13.67 0.52 -3.16
CA THR A 182 -13.00 -0.33 -2.16
C THR A 182 -13.33 0.06 -0.73
N ILE A 183 -13.64 1.32 -0.47
CA ILE A 183 -13.97 1.84 0.87
C ILE A 183 -15.47 1.69 1.17
N LEU A 184 -16.31 1.75 0.16
CA LEU A 184 -17.76 1.80 0.29
C LEU A 184 -18.36 0.70 1.21
N PRO A 185 -17.92 -0.58 1.15
CA PRO A 185 -18.42 -1.62 2.05
C PRO A 185 -18.18 -1.29 3.54
N PHE A 186 -17.09 -0.58 3.84
CA PHE A 186 -16.74 -0.20 5.21
C PHE A 186 -17.43 1.07 5.67
N VAL A 187 -17.84 1.95 4.73
CA VAL A 187 -18.67 3.13 5.04
C VAL A 187 -20.08 2.70 5.45
N PHE A 188 -20.64 1.68 4.80
CA PHE A 188 -22.00 1.18 5.07
C PHE A 188 -22.01 -0.10 5.90
N TRP A 189 -20.97 -0.34 6.71
CA TRP A 189 -20.89 -1.54 7.54
C TRP A 189 -22.07 -1.61 8.51
N GLN A 190 -22.81 -2.71 8.49
CA GLN A 190 -24.00 -2.92 9.33
C GLN A 190 -25.04 -1.80 9.22
N GLY A 191 -25.10 -1.09 8.09
CA GLY A 191 -26.06 -0.01 7.85
C GLY A 191 -25.78 1.31 8.59
N SER A 192 -24.61 1.42 9.26
CA SER A 192 -24.22 2.64 9.98
C SER A 192 -23.01 3.31 9.34
N THR A 193 -23.15 4.57 8.93
CA THR A 193 -22.04 5.40 8.44
C THR A 193 -21.23 6.02 9.59
N LEU A 194 -21.78 6.10 10.79
CA LEU A 194 -21.14 6.75 11.94
C LEU A 194 -19.83 6.08 12.33
N LEU A 195 -19.77 4.74 12.25
CA LEU A 195 -18.57 3.97 12.56
C LEU A 195 -17.37 4.36 11.67
N PHE A 196 -17.61 4.62 10.39
CA PHE A 196 -16.56 5.04 9.47
C PHE A 196 -15.99 6.42 9.82
N PHE A 197 -16.84 7.37 10.21
CA PHE A 197 -16.38 8.70 10.60
C PHE A 197 -15.62 8.68 11.93
N GLU A 198 -15.99 7.81 12.87
CA GLU A 198 -15.31 7.64 14.15
C GLU A 198 -13.91 7.00 13.99
N TYR A 199 -13.80 5.96 13.16
CA TYR A 199 -12.57 5.19 12.97
C TYR A 199 -11.94 5.42 11.58
N ASN A 200 -11.86 6.67 11.16
CA ASN A 200 -11.48 7.04 9.79
C ASN A 200 -10.00 6.78 9.48
N PRO A 201 -9.66 5.85 8.58
CA PRO A 201 -8.27 5.54 8.24
C PRO A 201 -7.52 6.68 7.56
N PHE A 202 -8.22 7.62 6.90
CA PHE A 202 -7.58 8.82 6.32
C PHE A 202 -6.96 9.71 7.39
N VAL A 203 -7.71 9.96 8.46
CA VAL A 203 -7.24 10.78 9.59
C VAL A 203 -6.00 10.14 10.20
N LEU A 204 -6.00 8.81 10.34
CA LEU A 204 -4.85 8.08 10.90
C LEU A 204 -3.61 8.14 10.01
N GLN A 205 -3.77 8.09 8.67
CA GLN A 205 -2.64 8.19 7.75
C GLN A 205 -2.08 9.61 7.62
N THR A 206 -2.90 10.65 7.82
CA THR A 206 -2.50 12.05 7.64
C THR A 206 -2.20 12.76 8.95
N ARG A 207 -2.53 12.17 10.10
CA ARG A 207 -2.41 12.81 11.43
C ARG A 207 -1.02 13.33 11.77
N GLN A 208 0.03 12.69 11.26
CA GLN A 208 1.43 13.07 11.51
C GLN A 208 2.04 13.90 10.38
N GLY A 209 1.34 14.08 9.27
CA GLY A 209 1.82 14.84 8.12
C GLY A 209 1.32 16.29 8.18
N SER A 210 2.25 17.26 8.29
CA SER A 210 1.89 18.65 8.02
C SER A 210 1.39 18.76 6.57
N PHE A 211 0.31 19.51 6.33
CA PHE A 211 -0.18 19.81 4.99
C PHE A 211 0.91 20.33 4.06
N LEU A 212 1.81 21.16 4.59
CA LEU A 212 2.97 21.71 3.88
C LEU A 212 3.91 20.60 3.40
N VAL A 213 4.19 19.60 4.23
CA VAL A 213 5.04 18.45 3.88
C VAL A 213 4.39 17.62 2.78
N LEU A 214 3.11 17.35 2.87
CA LEU A 214 2.37 16.64 1.83
C LEU A 214 2.38 17.40 0.50
N LEU A 215 2.24 18.72 0.54
CA LEU A 215 2.28 19.58 -0.64
C LEU A 215 3.68 19.62 -1.26
N ILE A 216 4.73 19.72 -0.45
CA ILE A 216 6.13 19.68 -0.93
C ILE A 216 6.43 18.33 -1.60
N PHE A 217 5.98 17.22 -1.01
CA PHE A 217 6.14 15.89 -1.61
C PHE A 217 5.39 15.78 -2.94
N ALA A 218 4.15 16.27 -3.02
CA ALA A 218 3.36 16.26 -4.24
C ALA A 218 4.01 17.12 -5.35
N CYS A 219 4.45 18.33 -5.01
CA CYS A 219 5.15 19.22 -5.95
C CYS A 219 6.52 18.63 -6.37
N GLY A 220 7.25 18.01 -5.45
CA GLY A 220 8.51 17.35 -5.73
C GLY A 220 8.35 16.16 -6.68
N ALA A 221 7.32 15.35 -6.46
CA ALA A 221 6.99 14.23 -7.36
C ALA A 221 6.66 14.70 -8.79
N ILE A 222 5.94 15.81 -8.93
CA ILE A 222 5.62 16.42 -10.24
C ILE A 222 6.87 17.04 -10.88
N GLY A 223 7.78 17.61 -10.09
CA GLY A 223 8.99 18.26 -10.59
C GLY A 223 10.11 17.31 -11.02
N ILE A 224 10.04 16.02 -10.63
CA ILE A 224 11.02 14.98 -11.01
C ILE A 224 10.56 14.21 -12.26
N THR A 225 9.29 14.32 -12.65
CA THR A 225 8.71 13.71 -13.86
C THR A 225 8.77 14.64 -15.05
#